data_2e904011cb1de8dc59f4799cf0c46a2a
#
_entry.id   2e904011cb1de8dc59f4799cf0c46a2a
#
_cell.length_a   1.000
_cell.length_b   1.000
_cell.length_c   1.000
_cell.angle_alpha   90.00
_cell.angle_beta   90.00
_cell.angle_gamma   90.00
#
_symmetry.space_group_name_H-M   'P 1'
#
loop_
_entity.id
_entity.type
_entity.pdbx_description
1 polymer ?
#
loop_
_entity_poly.entity_id
_entity_poly.type
_entity_poly.pdbx_seq_one_letter_code
_entity_poly.pdbx_strand_id
1 'polypeptide(L)'
;MELSDKVVVITGGSGGIGRAMATAFLAERAKEVTIADLNHEQVHAAATELGCEAAACDVTDEAAIAQLVEGVIRRSGRIDLFCSNAGAGGEGVLTDAANDVWQKQWELHVMSHVYAARAVLPSMLERGEGYLLNTASAAGLLAALGSGPYSVTKAAAVKLAEFLSITHGDEGIKVSVLCPQGVNTAMAPRSLGDGQTDGIIEPEQLAQTVVETLREERFYVLPHPEVEEYVRRKGDNVDRWLYGMRRLRRTALEDTRS
;
A
#
# COMPACT_ATOMS: atom_id res chain seq x y z
N MET A 1 12.03 -4.09 -12.33
CA MET A 1 11.39 -3.31 -13.43
C MET A 1 12.01 -1.92 -13.48
N GLU A 2 12.45 -1.47 -14.65
CA GLU A 2 12.77 -0.06 -14.90
C GLU A 2 11.48 0.70 -15.20
N LEU A 3 11.34 1.92 -14.65
CA LEU A 3 10.12 2.74 -14.80
C LEU A 3 10.10 3.56 -16.10
N SER A 4 11.26 3.76 -16.74
CA SER A 4 11.32 4.48 -18.01
C SER A 4 10.39 3.84 -19.04
N ASP A 5 9.62 4.69 -19.72
CA ASP A 5 8.64 4.30 -20.76
C ASP A 5 7.46 3.43 -20.27
N LYS A 6 7.27 3.27 -18.97
CA LYS A 6 6.16 2.49 -18.38
C LYS A 6 4.91 3.33 -18.17
N VAL A 7 3.75 2.69 -18.30
CA VAL A 7 2.42 3.23 -17.97
C VAL A 7 2.04 2.77 -16.57
N VAL A 8 1.80 3.72 -15.68
CA VAL A 8 1.61 3.48 -14.24
C VAL A 8 0.27 4.02 -13.78
N VAL A 9 -0.42 3.25 -12.92
CA VAL A 9 -1.62 3.68 -12.19
C VAL A 9 -1.35 3.64 -10.69
N ILE A 10 -1.74 4.69 -9.96
CA ILE A 10 -1.57 4.79 -8.49
C ILE A 10 -2.89 5.20 -7.86
N THR A 11 -3.51 4.35 -7.04
CA THR A 11 -4.68 4.72 -6.24
C THR A 11 -4.28 5.41 -4.94
N GLY A 12 -5.12 6.33 -4.42
CA GLY A 12 -4.76 7.20 -3.30
C GLY A 12 -3.62 8.16 -3.67
N GLY A 13 -3.62 8.65 -4.91
CA GLY A 13 -2.50 9.39 -5.50
C GLY A 13 -2.53 10.90 -5.27
N SER A 14 -3.58 11.45 -4.66
CA SER A 14 -3.71 12.89 -4.44
C SER A 14 -2.83 13.41 -3.30
N GLY A 15 -2.37 12.56 -2.41
CA GLY A 15 -1.57 12.95 -1.24
C GLY A 15 -0.68 11.85 -0.70
N GLY A 16 0.08 12.18 0.35
CA GLY A 16 0.90 11.25 1.10
C GLY A 16 1.82 10.38 0.24
N ILE A 17 1.83 9.09 0.52
CA ILE A 17 2.69 8.08 -0.15
C ILE A 17 2.39 8.03 -1.66
N GLY A 18 1.11 8.04 -2.05
CA GLY A 18 0.72 7.93 -3.46
C GLY A 18 1.25 9.09 -4.31
N ARG A 19 1.17 10.32 -3.80
CA ARG A 19 1.72 11.50 -4.45
C ARG A 19 3.25 11.46 -4.55
N ALA A 20 3.93 11.04 -3.49
CA ALA A 20 5.38 10.90 -3.49
C ALA A 20 5.86 9.84 -4.50
N MET A 21 5.16 8.69 -4.59
CA MET A 21 5.43 7.68 -5.62
C MET A 21 5.21 8.24 -7.03
N ALA A 22 4.11 8.98 -7.26
CA ALA A 22 3.86 9.61 -8.57
C ALA A 22 5.00 10.56 -8.97
N THR A 23 5.45 11.41 -8.05
CA THR A 23 6.60 12.31 -8.25
C THR A 23 7.87 11.53 -8.61
N ALA A 24 8.19 10.49 -7.85
CA ALA A 24 9.38 9.67 -8.10
C ALA A 24 9.31 8.94 -9.45
N PHE A 25 8.15 8.39 -9.81
CA PHE A 25 7.98 7.65 -11.07
C PHE A 25 8.07 8.56 -12.31
N LEU A 26 7.56 9.79 -12.21
CA LEU A 26 7.76 10.82 -13.25
C LEU A 26 9.23 11.21 -13.39
N ALA A 27 9.96 11.36 -12.28
CA ALA A 27 11.41 11.62 -12.29
C ALA A 27 12.20 10.47 -12.93
N GLU A 28 11.76 9.22 -12.80
CA GLU A 28 12.28 8.03 -13.46
C GLU A 28 11.83 7.89 -14.92
N ARG A 29 11.19 8.92 -15.48
CA ARG A 29 10.72 9.01 -16.87
C ARG A 29 9.68 7.94 -17.24
N ALA A 30 8.76 7.63 -16.32
CA ALA A 30 7.57 6.88 -16.67
C ALA A 30 6.86 7.57 -17.85
N LYS A 31 6.41 6.80 -18.82
CA LYS A 31 5.73 7.31 -20.02
C LYS A 31 4.44 8.03 -19.66
N GLU A 32 3.72 7.47 -18.72
CA GLU A 32 2.46 8.01 -18.21
C GLU A 32 2.25 7.57 -16.77
N VAL A 33 1.86 8.49 -15.93
CA VAL A 33 1.39 8.22 -14.57
C VAL A 33 -0.05 8.71 -14.47
N THR A 34 -0.98 7.83 -14.08
CA THR A 34 -2.34 8.18 -13.74
C THR A 34 -2.51 8.05 -12.24
N ILE A 35 -2.81 9.14 -11.56
CA ILE A 35 -3.21 9.12 -10.15
C ILE A 35 -4.73 9.04 -10.04
N ALA A 36 -5.22 8.15 -9.16
CA ALA A 36 -6.64 8.00 -8.89
C ALA A 36 -6.93 8.24 -7.41
N ASP A 37 -8.02 8.95 -7.10
CA ASP A 37 -8.44 9.21 -5.72
C ASP A 37 -9.95 9.43 -5.63
N LEU A 38 -10.51 9.31 -4.43
CA LEU A 38 -11.93 9.49 -4.19
C LEU A 38 -12.39 10.93 -4.44
N ASN A 39 -11.60 11.91 -4.03
CA ASN A 39 -11.92 13.32 -4.16
C ASN A 39 -11.51 13.85 -5.54
N HIS A 40 -12.51 14.11 -6.39
CA HIS A 40 -12.33 14.63 -7.74
C HIS A 40 -11.48 15.92 -7.80
N GLU A 41 -11.79 16.91 -6.95
CA GLU A 41 -11.08 18.20 -7.01
C GLU A 41 -9.62 18.05 -6.59
N GLN A 42 -9.37 17.31 -5.51
CA GLN A 42 -8.01 17.07 -5.01
C GLN A 42 -7.14 16.31 -5.99
N VAL A 43 -7.68 15.25 -6.62
CA VAL A 43 -6.88 14.45 -7.56
C VAL A 43 -6.53 15.23 -8.82
N HIS A 44 -7.46 16.05 -9.35
CA HIS A 44 -7.18 16.89 -10.51
C HIS A 44 -6.20 18.03 -10.19
N ALA A 45 -6.30 18.65 -9.02
CA ALA A 45 -5.32 19.65 -8.57
C ALA A 45 -3.92 19.04 -8.44
N ALA A 46 -3.81 17.88 -7.77
CA ALA A 46 -2.54 17.18 -7.62
C ALA A 46 -1.93 16.75 -8.98
N ALA A 47 -2.74 16.24 -9.89
CA ALA A 47 -2.29 15.86 -11.23
C ALA A 47 -1.80 17.04 -12.04
N THR A 48 -2.49 18.19 -11.95
CA THR A 48 -2.05 19.44 -12.60
C THR A 48 -0.69 19.90 -12.10
N GLU A 49 -0.46 19.85 -10.79
CA GLU A 49 0.82 20.22 -10.18
C GLU A 49 1.94 19.25 -10.56
N LEU A 50 1.64 17.96 -10.67
CA LEU A 50 2.60 16.93 -11.02
C LEU A 50 2.86 16.80 -12.53
N GLY A 51 1.96 17.34 -13.37
CA GLY A 51 2.01 17.13 -14.82
C GLY A 51 1.67 15.70 -15.24
N CYS A 52 0.68 15.07 -14.58
CA CYS A 52 0.26 13.69 -14.84
C CYS A 52 -1.27 13.58 -15.06
N GLU A 53 -1.76 12.39 -15.35
CA GLU A 53 -3.18 12.13 -15.55
C GLU A 53 -3.93 11.93 -14.22
N ALA A 54 -5.21 12.30 -14.18
CA ALA A 54 -6.08 12.16 -13.02
C ALA A 54 -7.33 11.34 -13.31
N ALA A 55 -7.79 10.61 -12.31
CA ALA A 55 -9.10 9.96 -12.33
C ALA A 55 -9.76 10.03 -10.94
N ALA A 56 -11.03 10.44 -10.88
CA ALA A 56 -11.83 10.23 -9.68
C ALA A 56 -12.24 8.75 -9.62
N CYS A 57 -11.94 8.08 -8.49
CA CYS A 57 -12.23 6.66 -8.34
C CYS A 57 -12.45 6.30 -6.87
N ASP A 58 -13.61 5.75 -6.56
CA ASP A 58 -13.82 5.05 -5.30
C ASP A 58 -13.30 3.63 -5.44
N VAL A 59 -12.21 3.32 -4.77
CA VAL A 59 -11.57 1.99 -4.85
C VAL A 59 -12.40 0.89 -4.18
N THR A 60 -13.42 1.23 -3.42
CA THR A 60 -14.35 0.27 -2.81
C THR A 60 -15.48 -0.12 -3.77
N ASP A 61 -15.57 0.53 -4.93
CA ASP A 61 -16.48 0.17 -6.02
C ASP A 61 -15.73 -0.56 -7.14
N GLU A 62 -16.03 -1.85 -7.32
CA GLU A 62 -15.40 -2.70 -8.35
C GLU A 62 -15.60 -2.13 -9.76
N ALA A 63 -16.79 -1.54 -10.05
CA ALA A 63 -17.07 -0.96 -11.35
C ALA A 63 -16.25 0.31 -11.61
N ALA A 64 -16.01 1.13 -10.58
CA ALA A 64 -15.15 2.32 -10.71
C ALA A 64 -13.70 1.93 -11.00
N ILE A 65 -13.16 0.89 -10.36
CA ILE A 65 -11.83 0.33 -10.64
C ILE A 65 -11.77 -0.20 -12.09
N ALA A 66 -12.77 -0.95 -12.53
CA ALA A 66 -12.80 -1.46 -13.90
C ALA A 66 -12.79 -0.31 -14.93
N GLN A 67 -13.59 0.74 -14.72
CA GLN A 67 -13.62 1.93 -15.58
C GLN A 67 -12.28 2.68 -15.60
N LEU A 68 -11.60 2.80 -14.45
CA LEU A 68 -10.25 3.37 -14.36
C LEU A 68 -9.28 2.59 -15.25
N VAL A 69 -9.22 1.27 -15.08
CA VAL A 69 -8.31 0.40 -15.84
C VAL A 69 -8.61 0.44 -17.34
N GLU A 70 -9.87 0.30 -17.73
CA GLU A 70 -10.30 0.39 -19.14
C GLU A 70 -9.97 1.76 -19.75
N GLY A 71 -10.17 2.84 -18.98
CA GLY A 71 -9.85 4.21 -19.41
C GLY A 71 -8.36 4.37 -19.73
N VAL A 72 -7.48 3.88 -18.86
CA VAL A 72 -6.02 3.93 -19.08
C VAL A 72 -5.61 3.03 -20.25
N ILE A 73 -6.10 1.80 -20.33
CA ILE A 73 -5.79 0.88 -21.44
C ILE A 73 -6.24 1.47 -22.77
N ARG A 74 -7.43 2.07 -22.86
CA ARG A 74 -7.94 2.70 -24.08
C ARG A 74 -7.09 3.90 -24.53
N ARG A 75 -6.55 4.70 -23.59
CA ARG A 75 -5.70 5.86 -23.88
C ARG A 75 -4.26 5.48 -24.22
N SER A 76 -3.67 4.57 -23.44
CA SER A 76 -2.23 4.30 -23.43
C SER A 76 -1.86 2.92 -23.98
N GLY A 77 -2.87 2.08 -24.27
CA GLY A 77 -2.71 0.74 -24.84
C GLY A 77 -2.36 -0.34 -23.78
N ARG A 78 -1.88 0.03 -22.59
CA ARG A 78 -1.42 -0.90 -21.57
C ARG A 78 -1.35 -0.27 -20.19
N ILE A 79 -1.23 -1.10 -19.17
CA ILE A 79 -0.76 -0.73 -17.83
C ILE A 79 0.41 -1.67 -17.52
N ASP A 80 1.56 -1.11 -17.15
CA ASP A 80 2.76 -1.87 -16.79
C ASP A 80 2.86 -2.09 -15.28
N LEU A 81 2.51 -1.06 -14.50
CA LEU A 81 2.53 -1.07 -13.04
C LEU A 81 1.20 -0.55 -12.51
N PHE A 82 0.55 -1.35 -11.66
CA PHE A 82 -0.61 -0.91 -10.89
C PHE A 82 -0.29 -0.88 -9.40
N CYS A 83 -0.37 0.32 -8.80
CA CYS A 83 -0.15 0.54 -7.38
C CYS A 83 -1.49 0.65 -6.65
N SER A 84 -1.92 -0.43 -6.01
CA SER A 84 -3.04 -0.43 -5.06
C SER A 84 -2.58 0.19 -3.75
N ASN A 85 -2.68 1.54 -3.66
CA ASN A 85 -2.12 2.29 -2.53
C ASN A 85 -3.17 2.99 -1.68
N ALA A 86 -4.38 3.23 -2.19
CA ALA A 86 -5.46 3.85 -1.42
C ALA A 86 -5.69 3.12 -0.08
N GLY A 87 -5.82 3.89 0.99
CA GLY A 87 -6.01 3.35 2.32
C GLY A 87 -6.36 4.43 3.33
N ALA A 88 -6.78 4.02 4.51
CA ALA A 88 -7.06 4.90 5.64
C ALA A 88 -6.48 4.29 6.92
N GLY A 89 -6.18 5.13 7.90
CA GLY A 89 -5.88 4.67 9.25
C GLY A 89 -7.09 3.95 9.86
N GLY A 90 -6.83 3.10 10.84
CA GLY A 90 -7.90 2.45 11.59
C GLY A 90 -7.64 2.56 13.08
N GLU A 91 -8.67 2.89 13.83
CA GLU A 91 -8.65 2.96 15.27
C GLU A 91 -9.57 1.88 15.85
N GLY A 92 -9.35 1.57 17.12
CA GLY A 92 -10.17 0.67 17.90
C GLY A 92 -9.59 -0.73 18.06
N VAL A 93 -9.61 -1.17 19.33
CA VAL A 93 -9.32 -2.56 19.69
C VAL A 93 -10.57 -3.40 19.44
N LEU A 94 -10.41 -4.71 19.46
CA LEU A 94 -11.48 -5.66 19.13
C LEU A 94 -12.82 -5.39 19.85
N THR A 95 -12.76 -4.99 21.13
CA THR A 95 -13.96 -4.75 21.97
C THR A 95 -14.71 -3.45 21.62
N ASP A 96 -14.02 -2.47 21.03
CA ASP A 96 -14.53 -1.12 20.82
C ASP A 96 -14.79 -0.79 19.34
N ALA A 97 -14.19 -1.57 18.42
CA ALA A 97 -14.40 -1.39 16.99
C ALA A 97 -15.74 -2.00 16.57
N ALA A 98 -16.67 -1.15 16.14
CA ALA A 98 -17.96 -1.59 15.62
C ALA A 98 -17.80 -2.40 14.30
N ASN A 99 -18.78 -3.25 13.99
CA ASN A 99 -18.72 -4.12 12.82
C ASN A 99 -18.58 -3.34 11.50
N ASP A 100 -19.17 -2.15 11.40
CA ASP A 100 -19.04 -1.30 10.21
C ASP A 100 -17.62 -0.76 10.01
N VAL A 101 -16.85 -0.55 11.09
CA VAL A 101 -15.41 -0.20 11.00
C VAL A 101 -14.64 -1.35 10.39
N TRP A 102 -14.90 -2.59 10.82
CA TRP A 102 -14.29 -3.80 10.25
C TRP A 102 -14.62 -3.94 8.77
N GLN A 103 -15.90 -3.77 8.41
CA GLN A 103 -16.34 -3.90 7.03
C GLN A 103 -15.72 -2.83 6.12
N LYS A 104 -15.71 -1.56 6.54
CA LYS A 104 -15.09 -0.46 5.78
C LYS A 104 -13.60 -0.69 5.58
N GLN A 105 -12.89 -1.14 6.63
CA GLN A 105 -11.46 -1.46 6.52
C GLN A 105 -11.20 -2.64 5.57
N TRP A 106 -12.09 -3.65 5.59
CA TRP A 106 -12.00 -4.79 4.68
C TRP A 106 -12.20 -4.39 3.22
N GLU A 107 -13.26 -3.64 2.92
CA GLU A 107 -13.52 -3.14 1.57
C GLU A 107 -12.35 -2.29 1.05
N LEU A 108 -11.85 -1.37 1.88
CA LEU A 108 -10.78 -0.45 1.49
C LEU A 108 -9.41 -1.12 1.36
N HIS A 109 -9.03 -2.02 2.28
CA HIS A 109 -7.66 -2.55 2.33
C HIS A 109 -7.50 -3.94 1.70
N VAL A 110 -8.58 -4.64 1.43
CA VAL A 110 -8.54 -5.99 0.87
C VAL A 110 -9.28 -6.05 -0.45
N MET A 111 -10.58 -5.71 -0.47
CA MET A 111 -11.40 -5.85 -1.68
C MET A 111 -10.95 -4.90 -2.80
N SER A 112 -10.52 -3.69 -2.47
CA SER A 112 -9.95 -2.77 -3.47
C SER A 112 -8.75 -3.35 -4.22
N HIS A 113 -7.86 -4.08 -3.52
CA HIS A 113 -6.73 -4.78 -4.14
C HIS A 113 -7.18 -5.97 -5.00
N VAL A 114 -8.24 -6.68 -4.56
CA VAL A 114 -8.86 -7.77 -5.34
C VAL A 114 -9.48 -7.21 -6.63
N TYR A 115 -10.23 -6.11 -6.55
CA TYR A 115 -10.84 -5.46 -7.70
C TYR A 115 -9.80 -4.96 -8.71
N ALA A 116 -8.73 -4.34 -8.21
CA ALA A 116 -7.62 -3.90 -9.03
C ALA A 116 -6.95 -5.07 -9.76
N ALA A 117 -6.63 -6.14 -9.04
CA ALA A 117 -6.02 -7.32 -9.63
C ALA A 117 -6.92 -7.94 -10.71
N ARG A 118 -8.23 -8.12 -10.42
CA ARG A 118 -9.21 -8.64 -11.40
C ARG A 118 -9.29 -7.80 -12.66
N ALA A 119 -9.23 -6.47 -12.52
CA ALA A 119 -9.35 -5.56 -13.65
C ALA A 119 -8.10 -5.54 -14.53
N VAL A 120 -6.90 -5.57 -13.93
CA VAL A 120 -5.65 -5.34 -14.68
C VAL A 120 -4.96 -6.64 -15.14
N LEU A 121 -5.07 -7.73 -14.37
CA LEU A 121 -4.39 -9.01 -14.68
C LEU A 121 -4.72 -9.58 -16.06
N PRO A 122 -5.96 -9.57 -16.57
CA PRO A 122 -6.23 -10.15 -17.90
C PRO A 122 -5.33 -9.56 -18.98
N SER A 123 -5.17 -8.24 -19.03
CA SER A 123 -4.32 -7.59 -20.02
C SER A 123 -2.82 -7.80 -19.77
N MET A 124 -2.39 -7.92 -18.51
CA MET A 124 -1.00 -8.23 -18.17
C MET A 124 -0.64 -9.66 -18.54
N LEU A 125 -1.50 -10.63 -18.23
CA LEU A 125 -1.32 -12.04 -18.55
C LEU A 125 -1.28 -12.30 -20.07
N GLU A 126 -2.15 -11.62 -20.82
CA GLU A 126 -2.14 -11.71 -22.31
C GLU A 126 -0.78 -11.27 -22.90
N ARG A 127 -0.12 -10.30 -22.26
CA ARG A 127 1.22 -9.83 -22.68
C ARG A 127 2.37 -10.66 -22.07
N GLY A 128 2.11 -11.45 -21.03
CA GLY A 128 3.14 -12.13 -20.26
C GLY A 128 4.04 -11.17 -19.47
N GLU A 129 3.57 -9.95 -19.19
CA GLU A 129 4.33 -8.91 -18.49
C GLU A 129 3.40 -7.99 -17.70
N GLY A 130 3.71 -7.77 -16.43
CA GLY A 130 3.00 -6.83 -15.58
C GLY A 130 3.58 -6.76 -14.16
N TYR A 131 3.25 -5.69 -13.44
CA TYR A 131 3.69 -5.50 -12.07
C TYR A 131 2.55 -4.99 -11.18
N LEU A 132 2.36 -5.61 -10.02
CA LEU A 132 1.43 -5.18 -8.98
C LEU A 132 2.20 -4.73 -7.74
N LEU A 133 1.96 -3.52 -7.28
CA LEU A 133 2.45 -3.01 -6.01
C LEU A 133 1.28 -2.82 -5.05
N ASN A 134 1.25 -3.59 -3.98
CA ASN A 134 0.20 -3.51 -2.97
C ASN A 134 0.71 -2.79 -1.71
N THR A 135 0.08 -1.69 -1.33
CA THR A 135 0.43 -0.99 -0.08
C THR A 135 -0.29 -1.61 1.12
N ALA A 136 0.46 -2.43 1.85
CA ALA A 136 0.04 -2.96 3.15
C ALA A 136 0.49 -2.02 4.30
N SER A 137 1.23 -2.55 5.26
CA SER A 137 1.83 -1.85 6.40
C SER A 137 2.73 -2.84 7.16
N ALA A 138 3.69 -2.38 7.91
CA ALA A 138 4.38 -3.18 8.92
C ALA A 138 3.39 -3.80 9.93
N ALA A 139 2.25 -3.15 10.18
CA ALA A 139 1.15 -3.70 10.98
C ALA A 139 0.59 -5.02 10.42
N GLY A 140 0.68 -5.24 9.10
CA GLY A 140 0.27 -6.50 8.48
C GLY A 140 1.25 -7.64 8.70
N LEU A 141 2.51 -7.33 8.97
CA LEU A 141 3.57 -8.30 9.29
C LEU A 141 3.69 -8.55 10.79
N LEU A 142 3.53 -7.49 11.60
CA LEU A 142 3.85 -7.48 13.04
C LEU A 142 2.61 -7.38 13.94
N ALA A 143 1.72 -6.48 13.70
CA ALA A 143 0.52 -5.97 14.36
C ALA A 143 0.72 -4.57 14.94
N ALA A 144 -0.28 -3.71 14.79
CA ALA A 144 -0.36 -2.42 15.48
C ALA A 144 -1.06 -2.57 16.82
N LEU A 145 -0.53 -1.96 17.88
CA LEU A 145 -1.02 -2.12 19.25
C LEU A 145 -2.43 -1.52 19.47
N GLY A 146 -2.75 -0.49 18.71
CA GLY A 146 -3.98 0.30 18.89
C GLY A 146 -5.08 0.00 17.89
N SER A 147 -4.85 -0.87 16.87
CA SER A 147 -5.85 -1.12 15.83
C SER A 147 -5.90 -2.58 15.37
N GLY A 148 -6.91 -3.29 15.89
CA GLY A 148 -7.20 -4.67 15.46
C GLY A 148 -7.66 -4.75 13.99
N PRO A 149 -8.70 -4.00 13.58
CA PRO A 149 -9.19 -4.02 12.19
C PRO A 149 -8.09 -3.70 11.17
N TYR A 150 -7.28 -2.68 11.43
CA TYR A 150 -6.19 -2.29 10.55
C TYR A 150 -5.13 -3.41 10.42
N SER A 151 -4.68 -3.97 11.54
CA SER A 151 -3.68 -5.05 11.53
C SER A 151 -4.16 -6.27 10.75
N VAL A 152 -5.41 -6.69 10.96
CA VAL A 152 -5.99 -7.86 10.29
C VAL A 152 -6.13 -7.61 8.78
N THR A 153 -6.67 -6.47 8.38
CA THR A 153 -6.87 -6.16 6.95
C THR A 153 -5.54 -5.93 6.22
N LYS A 154 -4.55 -5.32 6.87
CA LYS A 154 -3.21 -5.18 6.29
C LYS A 154 -2.46 -6.52 6.22
N ALA A 155 -2.69 -7.45 7.16
CA ALA A 155 -2.17 -8.82 7.04
C ALA A 155 -2.84 -9.58 5.87
N ALA A 156 -4.14 -9.37 5.65
CA ALA A 156 -4.83 -9.94 4.50
C ALA A 156 -4.30 -9.37 3.17
N ALA A 157 -3.98 -8.07 3.09
CA ALA A 157 -3.34 -7.46 1.92
C ALA A 157 -1.96 -8.06 1.62
N VAL A 158 -1.13 -8.33 2.65
CA VAL A 158 0.15 -9.04 2.49
C VAL A 158 -0.10 -10.45 1.94
N LYS A 159 -1.05 -11.19 2.51
CA LYS A 159 -1.36 -12.55 2.07
C LYS A 159 -1.91 -12.60 0.64
N LEU A 160 -2.71 -11.60 0.25
CA LEU A 160 -3.17 -11.46 -1.14
C LEU A 160 -1.99 -11.24 -2.10
N ALA A 161 -1.04 -10.36 -1.75
CA ALA A 161 0.15 -10.13 -2.56
C ALA A 161 1.01 -11.40 -2.71
N GLU A 162 1.20 -12.18 -1.62
CA GLU A 162 1.88 -13.47 -1.68
C GLU A 162 1.15 -14.45 -2.62
N PHE A 163 -0.17 -14.55 -2.49
CA PHE A 163 -0.99 -15.41 -3.34
C PHE A 163 -0.85 -15.04 -4.83
N LEU A 164 -0.93 -13.76 -5.16
CA LEU A 164 -0.78 -13.26 -6.53
C LEU A 164 0.62 -13.58 -7.09
N SER A 165 1.66 -13.38 -6.29
CA SER A 165 3.05 -13.69 -6.66
C SER A 165 3.25 -15.19 -6.92
N ILE A 166 2.70 -16.05 -6.07
CA ILE A 166 2.78 -17.51 -6.22
C ILE A 166 1.99 -17.99 -7.45
N THR A 167 0.82 -17.41 -7.68
CA THR A 167 -0.08 -17.86 -8.75
C THR A 167 0.40 -17.44 -10.14
N HIS A 168 0.86 -16.19 -10.26
CA HIS A 168 1.12 -15.56 -11.56
C HIS A 168 2.60 -15.23 -11.84
N GLY A 169 3.50 -15.58 -10.91
CA GLY A 169 4.93 -15.27 -11.06
C GLY A 169 5.55 -15.93 -12.29
N ASP A 170 5.22 -17.19 -12.56
CA ASP A 170 5.70 -17.93 -13.73
C ASP A 170 5.01 -17.49 -15.03
N GLU A 171 3.92 -16.72 -14.93
CA GLU A 171 3.21 -16.11 -16.07
C GLU A 171 3.70 -14.70 -16.41
N GLY A 172 4.82 -14.27 -15.82
CA GLY A 172 5.47 -12.98 -16.08
C GLY A 172 4.93 -11.83 -15.24
N ILE A 173 4.11 -12.09 -14.22
CA ILE A 173 3.59 -11.05 -13.33
C ILE A 173 4.46 -10.92 -12.09
N LYS A 174 5.03 -9.73 -11.91
CA LYS A 174 5.78 -9.39 -10.69
C LYS A 174 4.85 -8.78 -9.65
N VAL A 175 5.12 -9.05 -8.38
CA VAL A 175 4.33 -8.52 -7.27
C VAL A 175 5.26 -8.06 -6.16
N SER A 176 5.04 -6.84 -5.67
CA SER A 176 5.67 -6.35 -4.44
C SER A 176 4.61 -5.88 -3.44
N VAL A 177 4.96 -5.94 -2.16
CA VAL A 177 4.12 -5.43 -1.08
C VAL A 177 4.88 -4.41 -0.25
N LEU A 178 4.36 -3.20 -0.20
CA LEU A 178 4.90 -2.07 0.55
C LEU A 178 4.40 -2.12 1.99
N CYS A 179 5.33 -2.26 2.94
CA CYS A 179 5.04 -2.44 4.37
C CYS A 179 5.73 -1.35 5.23
N PRO A 180 5.28 -0.09 5.17
CA PRO A 180 5.87 0.99 5.96
C PRO A 180 5.43 0.94 7.41
N GLN A 181 6.25 1.54 8.30
CA GLN A 181 5.84 2.02 9.61
C GLN A 181 5.34 3.48 9.52
N GLY A 182 5.75 4.36 10.43
CA GLY A 182 5.37 5.76 10.46
C GLY A 182 5.90 6.55 9.26
N VAL A 183 5.00 7.20 8.51
CA VAL A 183 5.33 8.09 7.40
C VAL A 183 4.67 9.43 7.65
N ASN A 184 5.38 10.53 7.42
CA ASN A 184 4.88 11.90 7.60
C ASN A 184 3.82 12.25 6.56
N THR A 185 2.58 11.88 6.82
CA THR A 185 1.41 12.12 5.98
C THR A 185 0.24 12.60 6.82
N ALA A 186 -0.83 13.07 6.18
CA ALA A 186 -2.07 13.39 6.87
C ALA A 186 -2.69 12.19 7.64
N MET A 187 -2.29 10.98 7.28
CA MET A 187 -2.68 9.72 7.94
C MET A 187 -1.72 9.31 9.07
N ALA A 188 -0.72 10.13 9.41
CA ALA A 188 0.29 9.78 10.42
C ALA A 188 -0.39 9.25 11.71
N PRO A 189 0.11 8.14 12.28
CA PRO A 189 -0.55 7.49 13.40
C PRO A 189 -0.64 8.42 14.60
N ARG A 190 -1.87 8.62 15.08
CA ARG A 190 -2.19 9.34 16.32
C ARG A 190 -2.29 8.39 17.52
N SER A 191 -2.05 7.09 17.30
CA SER A 191 -2.24 6.02 18.27
C SER A 191 -0.94 5.60 18.95
N LEU A 192 -1.05 4.92 20.06
CA LEU A 192 -0.10 4.26 20.98
C LEU A 192 1.40 4.13 20.58
N GLY A 193 1.97 5.03 19.80
CA GLY A 193 3.43 5.17 19.62
C GLY A 193 4.20 4.01 18.95
N ASP A 194 3.58 2.86 18.71
CA ASP A 194 4.24 1.68 18.15
C ASP A 194 4.65 1.82 16.68
N GLY A 195 3.90 2.61 15.91
CA GLY A 195 4.24 2.93 14.51
C GLY A 195 5.36 3.97 14.38
N GLN A 196 5.89 4.49 15.49
CA GLN A 196 6.94 5.52 15.54
C GLN A 196 8.23 5.01 16.21
N THR A 197 8.27 3.74 16.58
CA THR A 197 9.38 3.16 17.37
C THR A 197 10.74 3.36 16.67
N ASP A 198 10.76 3.26 15.34
CA ASP A 198 11.97 3.41 14.53
C ASP A 198 12.00 4.76 13.80
N GLY A 199 11.15 5.71 14.21
CA GLY A 199 11.04 7.04 13.66
C GLY A 199 9.94 7.18 12.60
N ILE A 200 9.74 8.44 12.17
CA ILE A 200 8.82 8.80 11.08
C ILE A 200 9.69 9.21 9.90
N ILE A 201 9.47 8.61 8.75
CA ILE A 201 10.18 8.97 7.51
C ILE A 201 9.32 9.87 6.63
N GLU A 202 9.96 10.62 5.74
CA GLU A 202 9.28 11.42 4.74
C GLU A 202 8.76 10.55 3.58
N PRO A 203 7.62 10.91 2.96
CA PRO A 203 7.06 10.16 1.84
C PRO A 203 8.02 10.00 0.66
N GLU A 204 8.89 10.98 0.42
CA GLU A 204 9.90 10.98 -0.63
C GLU A 204 10.96 9.91 -0.40
N GLN A 205 11.40 9.71 0.83
CA GLN A 205 12.33 8.64 1.20
C GLN A 205 11.71 7.27 0.96
N LEU A 206 10.44 7.10 1.34
CA LEU A 206 9.69 5.88 1.06
C LEU A 206 9.59 5.62 -0.45
N ALA A 207 9.24 6.65 -1.25
CA ALA A 207 9.10 6.52 -2.69
C ALA A 207 10.42 6.10 -3.36
N GLN A 208 11.56 6.59 -2.87
CA GLN A 208 12.87 6.15 -3.34
C GLN A 208 13.11 4.66 -3.07
N THR A 209 12.77 4.18 -1.86
CA THR A 209 12.84 2.74 -1.54
C THR A 209 11.94 1.89 -2.46
N VAL A 210 10.76 2.43 -2.81
CA VAL A 210 9.87 1.76 -3.78
C VAL A 210 10.56 1.64 -5.14
N VAL A 211 11.13 2.72 -5.69
CA VAL A 211 11.83 2.70 -6.98
C VAL A 211 12.96 1.66 -6.99
N GLU A 212 13.80 1.66 -5.96
CA GLU A 212 14.90 0.70 -5.82
C GLU A 212 14.41 -0.75 -5.78
N THR A 213 13.36 -1.01 -4.99
CA THR A 213 12.78 -2.34 -4.87
C THR A 213 12.13 -2.82 -6.18
N LEU A 214 11.46 -1.92 -6.92
CA LEU A 214 10.90 -2.26 -8.23
C LEU A 214 11.98 -2.62 -9.25
N ARG A 215 13.15 -1.95 -9.23
CA ARG A 215 14.30 -2.33 -10.08
C ARG A 215 14.82 -3.71 -9.77
N GLU A 216 14.92 -4.04 -8.48
CA GLU A 216 15.41 -5.33 -8.01
C GLU A 216 14.34 -6.43 -8.06
N GLU A 217 13.08 -6.08 -8.33
CA GLU A 217 11.91 -6.98 -8.34
C GLU A 217 11.75 -7.78 -7.03
N ARG A 218 12.14 -7.16 -5.90
CA ARG A 218 11.98 -7.79 -4.58
C ARG A 218 10.52 -7.76 -4.13
N PHE A 219 10.09 -8.81 -3.43
CA PHE A 219 8.72 -8.93 -2.96
C PHE A 219 8.38 -7.91 -1.85
N TYR A 220 9.21 -7.81 -0.80
CA TYR A 220 9.00 -6.85 0.28
C TYR A 220 9.66 -5.50 -0.02
N VAL A 221 8.85 -4.42 0.06
CA VAL A 221 9.32 -3.04 0.13
C VAL A 221 9.26 -2.60 1.58
N LEU A 222 10.41 -2.51 2.24
CA LEU A 222 10.55 -2.18 3.66
C LEU A 222 11.30 -0.84 3.82
N PRO A 223 10.58 0.30 3.82
CA PRO A 223 11.22 1.61 3.99
C PRO A 223 11.87 1.81 5.37
N HIS A 224 11.45 1.02 6.36
CA HIS A 224 12.06 0.91 7.68
C HIS A 224 12.77 -0.45 7.75
N PRO A 225 14.09 -0.50 7.64
CA PRO A 225 14.84 -1.77 7.55
C PRO A 225 14.72 -2.63 8.81
N GLU A 226 14.40 -2.03 9.96
CA GLU A 226 14.18 -2.72 11.24
C GLU A 226 13.01 -3.73 11.16
N VAL A 227 12.05 -3.50 10.27
CA VAL A 227 10.89 -4.39 10.07
C VAL A 227 11.33 -5.78 9.65
N GLU A 228 12.36 -5.91 8.80
CA GLU A 228 12.90 -7.21 8.39
C GLU A 228 13.39 -8.02 9.59
N GLU A 229 14.16 -7.38 10.48
CA GLU A 229 14.65 -8.02 11.70
C GLU A 229 13.51 -8.41 12.64
N TYR A 230 12.47 -7.58 12.77
CA TYR A 230 11.29 -7.90 13.59
C TYR A 230 10.53 -9.10 13.04
N VAL A 231 10.36 -9.18 11.73
CA VAL A 231 9.72 -10.34 11.08
C VAL A 231 10.53 -11.62 11.32
N ARG A 232 11.86 -11.55 11.21
CA ARG A 232 12.76 -12.67 11.50
C ARG A 232 12.62 -13.12 12.96
N ARG A 233 12.69 -12.19 13.93
CA ARG A 233 12.52 -12.50 15.37
C ARG A 233 11.17 -13.13 15.69
N LYS A 234 10.11 -12.66 15.03
CA LYS A 234 8.77 -13.24 15.16
C LYS A 234 8.72 -14.67 14.62
N GLY A 235 9.36 -14.92 13.48
CA GLY A 235 9.46 -16.26 12.89
C GLY A 235 10.29 -17.23 13.72
N ASP A 236 11.39 -16.77 14.31
CA ASP A 236 12.28 -17.57 15.15
C ASP A 236 11.58 -18.07 16.43
N ASN A 237 10.78 -17.23 17.09
CA ASN A 237 10.06 -17.61 18.31
C ASN A 237 8.85 -16.68 18.55
N VAL A 238 7.69 -17.14 18.12
CA VAL A 238 6.44 -16.37 18.21
C VAL A 238 6.01 -16.09 19.65
N ASP A 239 6.21 -17.01 20.58
CA ASP A 239 5.83 -16.82 21.99
C ASP A 239 6.66 -15.73 22.67
N ARG A 240 7.97 -15.73 22.43
CA ARG A 240 8.88 -14.68 22.87
C ARG A 240 8.52 -13.32 22.25
N TRP A 241 8.19 -13.30 20.98
CA TRP A 241 7.71 -12.11 20.29
C TRP A 241 6.44 -11.55 20.94
N LEU A 242 5.42 -12.37 21.12
CA LEU A 242 4.15 -11.97 21.75
C LEU A 242 4.35 -11.48 23.18
N TYR A 243 5.27 -12.06 23.94
CA TYR A 243 5.62 -11.56 25.26
C TYR A 243 6.22 -10.14 25.19
N GLY A 244 7.12 -9.89 24.24
CA GLY A 244 7.71 -8.58 23.97
C GLY A 244 6.65 -7.54 23.58
N MET A 245 5.74 -7.89 22.67
CA MET A 245 4.64 -7.00 22.25
C MET A 245 3.67 -6.66 23.39
N ARG A 246 3.38 -7.61 24.28
CA ARG A 246 2.58 -7.32 25.50
C ARG A 246 3.27 -6.34 26.44
N ARG A 247 4.60 -6.44 26.56
CA ARG A 247 5.39 -5.49 27.36
C ARG A 247 5.35 -4.09 26.70
N LEU A 248 5.61 -4.00 25.41
CA LEU A 248 5.55 -2.74 24.65
C LEU A 248 4.18 -2.06 24.81
N ARG A 249 3.08 -2.84 24.70
CA ARG A 249 1.72 -2.33 24.89
C ARG A 249 1.49 -1.75 26.29
N ARG A 250 2.01 -2.40 27.34
CA ARG A 250 1.88 -1.87 28.71
C ARG A 250 2.56 -0.52 28.86
N THR A 251 3.83 -0.41 28.40
CA THR A 251 4.57 0.86 28.43
C THR A 251 3.82 1.96 27.66
N ALA A 252 3.37 1.69 26.44
CA ALA A 252 2.64 2.66 25.64
C ALA A 252 1.31 3.13 26.30
N LEU A 253 0.63 2.27 27.06
CA LEU A 253 -0.57 2.64 27.83
C LEU A 253 -0.26 3.45 29.10
N GLU A 254 0.91 3.28 29.69
CA GLU A 254 1.37 4.06 30.83
C GLU A 254 1.71 5.50 30.40
N ASP A 255 2.41 5.65 29.26
CA ASP A 255 2.78 6.95 28.68
C ASP A 255 1.57 7.80 28.26
N THR A 256 0.45 7.16 27.88
CA THR A 256 -0.79 7.89 27.51
C THR A 256 -1.61 8.35 28.70
N ARG A 257 -1.28 7.91 29.94
CA ARG A 257 -1.98 8.28 31.18
C ARG A 257 -1.25 9.35 31.97
N SER A 258 -0.01 9.64 31.65
CA SER A 258 0.82 10.69 32.25
C SER A 258 0.69 12.01 31.47
#